data_feb47d722b02e6b6f7135eab1fa84b6f
#
_entry.id   feb47d722b02e6b6f7135eab1fa84b6f
#
_cell.length_a   1.000
_cell.length_b   1.000
_cell.length_c   1.000
_cell.angle_alpha   90.00
_cell.angle_beta   90.00
_cell.angle_gamma   90.00
#
_symmetry.space_group_name_H-M   'P 1'
#
loop_
_entity.id
_entity.type
_entity.pdbx_description
1 polymer ?
#
loop_
_entity_poly.entity_id
_entity_poly.type
_entity_poly.pdbx_seq_one_letter_code
_entity_poly.pdbx_strand_id
1 'polypeptide(L)'
;MEGYIINTDSHAIEERERKTKEQTQQQTVKKFEFDVKNYLNTRLKEGETEKEIKVRILPVSATNGDIFFAINIHSLMVDKEISKSGFKTFVCLNDLNIPEHDGRGCPFCNRSKELFKEANTVTNEGEKKTLIKSAYSYQSKVAYIVRVIERGKEDEGVKFWRFNARTDGQGIYDKLMKIYKQRKEEAEMAGQSNYSIFDLNNGRDITIKLNYVPSTKKTSIDIIDSGFQTPLSRDVDLANKWISDTKNWRDVYALKSYEYLELIAEGKIPVYDSKQQKWVEKVDNSTYSGDNAVNTQSNVTTTPQAGIEPQPMYSDAYAEEVAAAQQQYNTQDDDLPF
;
A
#
# COMPACT_ATOMS: atom_id res chain seq x y z
N MET A 1 8.47 31.82 55.55
CA MET A 1 7.96 31.66 54.18
C MET A 1 9.20 31.64 53.27
N GLU A 2 9.67 30.43 52.97
CA GLU A 2 10.80 30.25 52.07
C GLU A 2 10.30 30.26 50.64
N GLY A 3 10.71 31.27 49.86
CA GLY A 3 10.34 31.41 48.48
C GLY A 3 11.06 30.40 47.62
N TYR A 4 10.32 29.55 46.90
CA TYR A 4 10.83 28.70 45.85
C TYR A 4 11.34 29.60 44.70
N ILE A 5 12.67 29.58 44.48
CA ILE A 5 13.26 30.15 43.26
C ILE A 5 13.04 29.14 42.16
N ILE A 6 12.09 29.41 41.28
CA ILE A 6 11.93 28.65 40.02
C ILE A 6 13.00 29.19 39.09
N ASN A 7 14.08 28.40 38.95
CA ASN A 7 15.14 28.69 37.99
C ASN A 7 14.61 28.25 36.62
N THR A 8 14.03 29.18 35.87
CA THR A 8 13.68 28.97 34.46
C THR A 8 14.97 29.06 33.65
N ASP A 9 15.61 27.92 33.52
CA ASP A 9 16.80 27.80 32.66
C ASP A 9 16.36 27.80 31.19
N SER A 10 16.35 28.99 30.58
CA SER A 10 16.04 29.20 29.16
C SER A 10 16.93 28.34 28.25
N HIS A 11 18.16 28.10 28.68
CA HIS A 11 19.12 27.26 27.96
C HIS A 11 18.66 25.77 27.85
N ALA A 12 18.02 25.26 28.90
CA ALA A 12 17.50 23.88 28.90
C ALA A 12 16.29 23.73 27.97
N ILE A 13 15.48 24.77 27.82
CA ILE A 13 14.34 24.81 26.89
C ILE A 13 14.84 24.86 25.45
N GLU A 14 15.78 25.73 25.14
CA GLU A 14 16.39 25.86 23.82
C GLU A 14 17.13 24.57 23.39
N GLU A 15 17.85 23.94 24.32
CA GLU A 15 18.53 22.68 24.05
C GLU A 15 17.55 21.53 23.81
N ARG A 16 16.42 21.51 24.52
CA ARG A 16 15.34 20.55 24.32
C ARG A 16 14.64 20.77 22.98
N GLU A 17 14.36 22.00 22.59
CA GLU A 17 13.83 22.34 21.27
C GLU A 17 14.79 21.95 20.14
N ARG A 18 16.10 22.22 20.31
CA ARG A 18 17.11 21.82 19.34
C ARG A 18 17.16 20.29 19.19
N LYS A 19 17.21 19.54 20.31
CA LYS A 19 17.18 18.08 20.29
C LYS A 19 15.91 17.52 19.67
N THR A 20 14.76 18.14 19.94
CA THR A 20 13.48 17.77 19.33
C THR A 20 13.47 18.03 17.83
N LYS A 21 14.00 19.17 17.38
CA LYS A 21 14.14 19.50 15.94
C LYS A 21 15.14 18.57 15.25
N GLU A 22 16.28 18.25 15.88
CA GLU A 22 17.25 17.29 15.36
C GLU A 22 16.70 15.87 15.28
N GLN A 23 15.93 15.43 16.29
CA GLN A 23 15.24 14.13 16.27
C GLN A 23 14.14 14.09 15.21
N THR A 24 13.38 15.18 15.05
CA THR A 24 12.35 15.29 14.00
C THR A 24 12.99 15.30 12.61
N GLN A 25 14.12 16.01 12.41
CA GLN A 25 14.86 15.97 11.15
C GLN A 25 15.50 14.62 10.88
N GLN A 26 16.01 13.91 11.89
CA GLN A 26 16.54 12.55 11.71
C GLN A 26 15.43 11.52 11.44
N GLN A 27 14.22 11.71 11.96
CA GLN A 27 13.06 10.86 11.63
C GLN A 27 12.54 11.09 10.21
N THR A 28 12.69 12.31 9.65
CA THR A 28 12.20 12.64 8.30
C THR A 28 13.08 12.11 7.17
N VAL A 29 14.25 11.53 7.43
CA VAL A 29 15.23 11.11 6.41
C VAL A 29 15.50 9.60 6.44
N LYS A 30 14.73 8.80 7.17
CA LYS A 30 14.86 7.35 7.00
C LYS A 30 14.32 6.98 5.62
N LYS A 31 15.25 6.89 4.65
CA LYS A 31 14.91 6.44 3.30
C LYS A 31 14.21 5.10 3.43
N PHE A 32 12.98 5.01 2.94
CA PHE A 32 12.25 3.76 2.90
C PHE A 32 13.04 2.77 2.03
N GLU A 33 13.60 1.75 2.65
CA GLU A 33 14.29 0.65 1.97
C GLU A 33 13.38 -0.57 2.01
N PHE A 34 12.95 -0.97 0.81
CA PHE A 34 12.22 -2.21 0.66
C PHE A 34 13.17 -3.39 0.74
N ASP A 35 13.00 -4.23 1.77
CA ASP A 35 13.69 -5.52 1.89
C ASP A 35 12.69 -6.66 1.71
N VAL A 36 12.87 -7.41 0.61
CA VAL A 36 12.04 -8.59 0.27
C VAL A 36 12.00 -9.61 1.41
N LYS A 37 13.07 -9.72 2.21
CA LYS A 37 13.14 -10.65 3.36
C LYS A 37 12.11 -10.35 4.44
N ASN A 38 11.67 -9.09 4.53
CA ASN A 38 10.64 -8.70 5.49
C ASN A 38 9.22 -9.13 5.10
N TYR A 39 9.04 -9.75 3.93
CA TYR A 39 7.72 -10.12 3.43
C TYR A 39 7.57 -11.63 3.27
N LEU A 40 6.37 -12.12 3.58
CA LEU A 40 5.98 -13.48 3.28
C LEU A 40 5.77 -13.64 1.77
N ASN A 41 6.51 -14.54 1.15
CA ASN A 41 6.37 -14.79 -0.28
C ASN A 41 5.23 -15.78 -0.55
N THR A 42 4.07 -15.27 -0.92
CA THR A 42 2.86 -16.03 -1.24
C THR A 42 2.65 -16.25 -2.75
N ARG A 43 3.74 -16.29 -3.54
CA ARG A 43 3.69 -16.54 -4.98
C ARG A 43 4.24 -17.90 -5.34
N LEU A 44 3.69 -18.45 -6.42
CA LEU A 44 4.29 -19.57 -7.14
C LEU A 44 5.46 -19.05 -7.97
N LYS A 45 6.54 -19.83 -8.01
CA LYS A 45 7.64 -19.59 -8.95
C LYS A 45 7.21 -20.06 -10.34
N GLU A 46 7.96 -19.63 -11.35
CA GLU A 46 7.76 -20.13 -12.70
C GLU A 46 7.89 -21.66 -12.74
N GLY A 47 6.87 -22.33 -13.28
CA GLY A 47 6.77 -23.78 -13.31
C GLY A 47 6.22 -24.45 -12.05
N GLU A 48 6.07 -23.75 -10.93
CA GLU A 48 5.38 -24.28 -9.74
C GLU A 48 3.86 -24.31 -9.97
N THR A 49 3.23 -25.44 -9.65
CA THR A 49 1.77 -25.59 -9.71
C THR A 49 1.11 -25.52 -8.33
N GLU A 50 1.88 -25.78 -7.28
CA GLU A 50 1.41 -25.70 -5.89
C GLU A 50 2.52 -25.27 -4.96
N LYS A 51 2.15 -24.65 -3.83
CA LYS A 51 3.05 -24.27 -2.75
C LYS A 51 2.29 -24.20 -1.44
N GLU A 52 2.90 -24.71 -0.38
CA GLU A 52 2.37 -24.59 0.97
C GLU A 52 3.31 -23.76 1.83
N ILE A 53 2.74 -22.83 2.58
CA ILE A 53 3.48 -21.96 3.52
C ILE A 53 2.76 -22.06 4.85
N LYS A 54 3.48 -22.43 5.89
CA LYS A 54 2.93 -22.48 7.23
C LYS A 54 3.37 -21.25 8.01
N VAL A 55 2.42 -20.54 8.61
CA VAL A 55 2.68 -19.33 9.37
C VAL A 55 2.00 -19.34 10.72
N ARG A 56 2.59 -18.65 11.69
CA ARG A 56 1.93 -18.24 12.92
C ARG A 56 1.65 -16.75 12.84
N ILE A 57 0.38 -16.37 12.90
CA ILE A 57 -0.04 -14.97 12.99
C ILE A 57 0.26 -14.49 14.40
N LEU A 58 0.94 -13.34 14.51
CA LEU A 58 1.26 -12.73 15.78
C LEU A 58 0.04 -12.01 16.37
N PRO A 59 -0.15 -12.07 17.69
CA PRO A 59 -1.18 -11.30 18.36
C PRO A 59 -0.88 -9.80 18.30
N VAL A 60 -1.80 -9.00 18.83
CA VAL A 60 -1.63 -7.55 19.00
C VAL A 60 -0.32 -7.24 19.71
N SER A 61 0.41 -6.26 19.22
CA SER A 61 1.59 -5.71 19.87
C SER A 61 1.36 -4.26 20.27
N ALA A 62 2.17 -3.76 21.20
CA ALA A 62 2.12 -2.36 21.62
C ALA A 62 2.33 -1.34 20.49
N THR A 63 2.98 -1.77 19.38
CA THR A 63 3.29 -0.93 18.22
C THR A 63 2.22 -1.00 17.11
N ASN A 64 1.41 -2.06 17.10
CA ASN A 64 0.45 -2.33 16.02
C ASN A 64 -0.93 -2.63 16.59
N GLY A 65 -1.63 -1.80 17.19
CA GLY A 65 -2.93 -1.94 17.84
C GLY A 65 -3.92 -3.02 17.33
N ASP A 66 -3.69 -3.63 16.16
CA ASP A 66 -4.52 -4.65 15.53
C ASP A 66 -3.71 -5.84 14.99
N ILE A 67 -4.32 -7.04 15.01
CA ILE A 67 -3.76 -8.24 14.35
C ILE A 67 -3.78 -8.04 12.83
N PHE A 68 -4.90 -7.51 12.31
CA PHE A 68 -5.12 -7.20 10.92
C PHE A 68 -5.14 -5.68 10.74
N PHE A 69 -3.98 -5.09 10.51
CA PHE A 69 -3.92 -3.66 10.26
C PHE A 69 -4.49 -3.37 8.89
N ALA A 70 -5.60 -2.64 8.84
CA ALA A 70 -6.28 -2.26 7.60
C ALA A 70 -5.82 -0.87 7.15
N ILE A 71 -5.45 -0.72 5.87
CA ILE A 71 -5.06 0.55 5.28
C ILE A 71 -5.64 0.68 3.87
N ASN A 72 -6.07 1.87 3.51
CA ASN A 72 -6.53 2.17 2.16
C ASN A 72 -5.34 2.44 1.24
N ILE A 73 -5.31 1.77 0.10
CA ILE A 73 -4.26 1.89 -0.91
C ILE A 73 -4.86 2.13 -2.30
N HIS A 74 -4.09 2.77 -3.16
CA HIS A 74 -4.33 2.86 -4.60
C HIS A 74 -3.28 2.03 -5.32
N SER A 75 -3.71 1.16 -6.25
CA SER A 75 -2.81 0.40 -7.11
C SER A 75 -2.99 0.87 -8.54
N LEU A 76 -2.01 1.56 -9.06
CA LEU A 76 -2.12 2.29 -10.33
C LEU A 76 -1.08 1.81 -11.33
N MET A 77 -1.47 1.82 -12.61
CA MET A 77 -0.49 1.83 -13.67
C MET A 77 0.24 3.16 -13.67
N VAL A 78 1.55 3.13 -13.78
CA VAL A 78 2.41 4.30 -13.77
C VAL A 78 3.49 4.14 -14.84
N ASP A 79 4.11 5.23 -15.22
CA ASP A 79 5.25 5.19 -16.13
C ASP A 79 6.35 4.26 -15.61
N LYS A 80 7.08 3.61 -16.53
CA LYS A 80 8.20 2.70 -16.20
C LYS A 80 9.37 3.41 -15.52
N GLU A 81 9.47 4.72 -15.65
CA GLU A 81 10.43 5.52 -14.90
C GLU A 81 10.05 5.64 -13.42
N ILE A 82 8.76 5.58 -13.09
CA ILE A 82 8.26 5.58 -11.71
C ILE A 82 8.33 4.19 -11.09
N SER A 83 8.03 3.15 -11.89
CA SER A 83 8.10 1.76 -11.49
C SER A 83 8.42 0.85 -12.67
N LYS A 84 9.49 0.07 -12.58
CA LYS A 84 9.93 -0.86 -13.64
C LYS A 84 8.84 -1.86 -14.06
N SER A 85 7.94 -2.23 -13.16
CA SER A 85 6.82 -3.12 -13.42
C SER A 85 5.66 -2.43 -14.16
N GLY A 86 5.68 -1.10 -14.28
CA GLY A 86 4.53 -0.32 -14.76
C GLY A 86 3.39 -0.19 -13.76
N PHE A 87 3.51 -0.79 -12.55
CA PHE A 87 2.53 -0.69 -11.48
C PHE A 87 3.16 -0.18 -10.19
N LYS A 88 2.41 0.60 -9.43
CA LYS A 88 2.82 1.06 -8.12
C LYS A 88 1.65 1.21 -7.18
N THR A 89 1.88 0.82 -5.93
CA THR A 89 0.92 0.97 -4.85
C THR A 89 1.26 2.20 -4.02
N PHE A 90 0.24 2.98 -3.72
CA PHE A 90 0.33 4.20 -2.91
C PHE A 90 -0.67 4.14 -1.77
N VAL A 91 -0.30 4.66 -0.62
CA VAL A 91 -1.24 4.84 0.49
C VAL A 91 -2.22 5.95 0.15
N CYS A 92 -3.49 5.73 0.44
CA CYS A 92 -4.52 6.75 0.27
C CYS A 92 -4.38 7.83 1.36
N LEU A 93 -4.25 9.10 0.99
CA LEU A 93 -4.16 10.20 1.96
C LEU A 93 -5.47 10.44 2.73
N ASN A 94 -6.59 9.86 2.29
CA ASN A 94 -7.86 9.90 3.02
C ASN A 94 -7.99 8.76 4.06
N ASP A 95 -6.96 7.94 4.23
CA ASP A 95 -6.99 6.87 5.23
C ASP A 95 -6.93 7.46 6.64
N LEU A 96 -7.77 6.94 7.55
CA LEU A 96 -7.86 7.41 8.93
C LEU A 96 -6.57 7.21 9.74
N ASN A 97 -5.70 6.29 9.29
CA ASN A 97 -4.41 6.05 9.91
C ASN A 97 -3.32 7.03 9.46
N ILE A 98 -3.66 8.01 8.61
CA ILE A 98 -2.76 9.03 8.10
C ILE A 98 -3.17 10.40 8.66
N PRO A 99 -2.72 10.78 9.86
CA PRO A 99 -3.08 12.06 10.46
C PRO A 99 -2.36 13.27 9.83
N GLU A 100 -1.34 13.01 9.00
CA GLU A 100 -0.43 14.05 8.53
C GLU A 100 -0.86 14.70 7.19
N HIS A 101 -2.07 14.41 6.69
CA HIS A 101 -2.55 15.07 5.46
C HIS A 101 -3.05 16.50 5.78
N ASP A 102 -2.83 17.41 4.86
CA ASP A 102 -3.10 18.83 4.99
C ASP A 102 -4.57 19.24 4.75
N GLY A 103 -5.50 18.30 4.74
CA GLY A 103 -6.92 18.52 4.50
C GLY A 103 -7.34 18.63 3.04
N ARG A 104 -6.41 18.63 2.08
CA ARG A 104 -6.73 18.65 0.64
C ARG A 104 -7.34 17.33 0.14
N GLY A 105 -7.26 16.28 0.95
CA GLY A 105 -7.71 14.94 0.61
C GLY A 105 -6.66 14.18 -0.22
N CYS A 106 -7.11 13.14 -0.93
CA CYS A 106 -6.23 12.32 -1.76
C CYS A 106 -6.42 12.65 -3.24
N PRO A 107 -5.35 12.99 -3.99
CA PRO A 107 -5.44 13.32 -5.42
C PRO A 107 -6.10 12.21 -6.25
N PHE A 108 -5.79 10.95 -5.98
CA PHE A 108 -6.39 9.82 -6.68
C PHE A 108 -7.89 9.68 -6.41
N CYS A 109 -8.32 9.84 -5.14
CA CYS A 109 -9.75 9.86 -4.81
C CYS A 109 -10.47 11.03 -5.49
N ASN A 110 -9.82 12.18 -5.57
CA ASN A 110 -10.37 13.35 -6.24
C ASN A 110 -10.50 13.09 -7.75
N ARG A 111 -9.45 12.55 -8.38
CA ARG A 111 -9.48 12.17 -9.80
C ARG A 111 -10.56 11.14 -10.12
N SER A 112 -10.74 10.13 -9.27
CA SER A 112 -11.84 9.18 -9.40
C SER A 112 -13.21 9.86 -9.42
N LYS A 113 -13.44 10.79 -8.47
CA LYS A 113 -14.71 11.56 -8.41
C LYS A 113 -14.94 12.43 -9.62
N GLU A 114 -13.90 13.07 -10.14
CA GLU A 114 -13.95 13.89 -11.36
C GLU A 114 -14.35 13.05 -12.58
N LEU A 115 -13.70 11.91 -12.77
CA LEU A 115 -14.00 10.99 -13.87
C LEU A 115 -15.43 10.44 -13.80
N PHE A 116 -15.96 10.14 -12.61
CA PHE A 116 -17.38 9.77 -12.46
C PHE A 116 -18.32 10.92 -12.81
N LYS A 117 -18.00 12.16 -12.43
CA LYS A 117 -18.79 13.33 -12.80
C LYS A 117 -18.78 13.52 -14.31
N GLU A 118 -17.61 13.46 -14.94
CA GLU A 118 -17.44 13.56 -16.38
C GLU A 118 -18.25 12.48 -17.12
N ALA A 119 -18.15 11.23 -16.66
CA ALA A 119 -18.93 10.12 -17.24
C ALA A 119 -20.46 10.36 -17.21
N ASN A 120 -20.96 11.11 -16.24
CA ASN A 120 -22.39 11.45 -16.15
C ASN A 120 -22.82 12.56 -17.13
N THR A 121 -21.89 13.31 -17.72
CA THR A 121 -22.18 14.36 -18.71
C THR A 121 -22.05 13.87 -20.14
N VAL A 122 -21.37 12.76 -20.37
CA VAL A 122 -21.13 12.19 -21.69
C VAL A 122 -22.33 11.37 -22.17
N THR A 123 -22.78 11.61 -23.39
CA THR A 123 -23.89 10.90 -24.02
C THR A 123 -23.45 9.64 -24.78
N ASN A 124 -22.20 9.58 -25.21
CA ASN A 124 -21.64 8.41 -25.89
C ASN A 124 -21.38 7.27 -24.87
N GLU A 125 -22.11 6.16 -25.04
CA GLU A 125 -22.01 5.01 -24.10
C GLU A 125 -20.61 4.36 -24.07
N GLY A 126 -19.85 4.34 -25.16
CA GLY A 126 -18.48 3.82 -25.22
C GLY A 126 -17.53 4.68 -24.39
N GLU A 127 -17.58 5.98 -24.60
CA GLU A 127 -16.78 6.96 -23.84
C GLU A 127 -17.15 6.95 -22.36
N LYS A 128 -18.44 6.92 -22.04
CA LYS A 128 -18.93 6.80 -20.67
C LYS A 128 -18.39 5.56 -19.95
N LYS A 129 -18.42 4.40 -20.61
CA LYS A 129 -17.84 3.15 -20.05
C LYS A 129 -16.34 3.28 -19.81
N THR A 130 -15.61 3.93 -20.71
CA THR A 130 -14.16 4.16 -20.57
C THR A 130 -13.87 5.06 -19.38
N LEU A 131 -14.59 6.17 -19.22
CA LEU A 131 -14.45 7.08 -18.08
C LEU A 131 -14.77 6.38 -16.75
N ILE A 132 -15.86 5.61 -16.70
CA ILE A 132 -16.23 4.83 -15.51
C ILE A 132 -15.13 3.84 -15.14
N LYS A 133 -14.59 3.12 -16.12
CA LYS A 133 -13.48 2.18 -15.90
C LYS A 133 -12.23 2.89 -15.37
N SER A 134 -11.87 4.03 -15.96
CA SER A 134 -10.78 4.87 -15.48
C SER A 134 -11.03 5.36 -14.05
N ALA A 135 -12.26 5.79 -13.73
CA ALA A 135 -12.63 6.21 -12.38
C ALA A 135 -12.43 5.10 -11.35
N TYR A 136 -12.83 3.86 -11.65
CA TYR A 136 -12.61 2.70 -10.80
C TYR A 136 -11.12 2.38 -10.60
N SER A 137 -10.26 2.64 -11.58
CA SER A 137 -8.82 2.41 -11.46
C SER A 137 -8.17 3.29 -10.40
N TYR A 138 -8.73 4.49 -10.17
CA TYR A 138 -8.27 5.42 -9.15
C TYR A 138 -8.90 5.22 -7.76
N GLN A 139 -9.87 4.30 -7.62
CA GLN A 139 -10.46 4.04 -6.30
C GLN A 139 -9.47 3.38 -5.35
N SER A 140 -9.56 3.75 -4.09
CA SER A 140 -8.82 3.07 -3.04
C SER A 140 -9.44 1.71 -2.72
N LYS A 141 -8.58 0.77 -2.32
CA LYS A 141 -8.94 -0.56 -1.84
C LYS A 141 -8.36 -0.76 -0.45
N VAL A 142 -9.04 -1.53 0.38
CA VAL A 142 -8.52 -1.90 1.69
C VAL A 142 -7.48 -3.01 1.51
N ALA A 143 -6.28 -2.80 2.05
CA ALA A 143 -5.26 -3.82 2.21
C ALA A 143 -5.09 -4.14 3.69
N TYR A 144 -4.86 -5.42 3.99
CA TYR A 144 -4.51 -5.89 5.31
C TYR A 144 -3.01 -6.14 5.39
N ILE A 145 -2.41 -5.75 6.50
CA ILE A 145 -1.02 -6.02 6.85
C ILE A 145 -1.03 -6.83 8.15
N VAL A 146 -0.47 -8.03 8.10
CA VAL A 146 -0.46 -8.98 9.21
C VAL A 146 0.98 -9.35 9.51
N ARG A 147 1.35 -9.38 10.79
CA ARG A 147 2.66 -9.83 11.24
C ARG A 147 2.64 -11.33 11.44
N VAL A 148 3.60 -12.04 10.85
CA VAL A 148 3.66 -13.50 10.90
C VAL A 148 5.07 -14.01 11.13
N ILE A 149 5.16 -15.22 11.68
CA ILE A 149 6.38 -16.04 11.65
C ILE A 149 6.18 -17.17 10.66
N GLU A 150 7.05 -17.27 9.67
CA GLU A 150 7.06 -18.39 8.72
C GLU A 150 7.68 -19.62 9.38
N ARG A 151 6.91 -20.69 9.49
CA ARG A 151 7.38 -21.94 10.12
C ARG A 151 8.41 -22.64 9.24
N GLY A 152 9.49 -23.05 9.85
CA GLY A 152 10.66 -23.61 9.16
C GLY A 152 11.68 -22.55 8.71
N LYS A 153 11.40 -21.26 9.01
CA LYS A 153 12.30 -20.12 8.76
C LYS A 153 12.22 -19.11 9.92
N GLU A 154 12.14 -19.62 11.12
CA GLU A 154 12.00 -18.83 12.34
C GLU A 154 13.17 -17.89 12.58
N ASP A 155 14.35 -18.23 12.06
CA ASP A 155 15.58 -17.42 12.07
C ASP A 155 15.45 -16.10 11.27
N GLU A 156 14.58 -16.08 10.24
CA GLU A 156 14.29 -14.87 9.46
C GLU A 156 13.44 -13.85 10.25
N GLY A 157 12.86 -14.25 11.39
CA GLY A 157 12.10 -13.38 12.29
C GLY A 157 10.72 -12.99 11.76
N VAL A 158 10.22 -11.82 12.24
CA VAL A 158 8.89 -11.32 11.90
C VAL A 158 8.84 -10.86 10.46
N LYS A 159 7.82 -11.34 9.73
CA LYS A 159 7.51 -10.94 8.36
C LYS A 159 6.15 -10.29 8.27
N PHE A 160 5.96 -9.46 7.23
CA PHE A 160 4.66 -8.95 6.83
C PHE A 160 4.00 -9.89 5.84
N TRP A 161 2.77 -10.28 6.14
CA TRP A 161 1.86 -10.88 5.18
C TRP A 161 0.83 -9.83 4.78
N ARG A 162 0.79 -9.49 3.50
CA ARG A 162 -0.05 -8.46 2.95
C ARG A 162 -1.00 -9.03 1.93
N PHE A 163 -2.28 -8.66 2.01
CA PHE A 163 -3.31 -9.06 1.07
C PHE A 163 -4.44 -8.03 1.05
N ASN A 164 -5.20 -7.97 -0.06
CA ASN A 164 -6.30 -7.02 -0.19
C ASN A 164 -7.62 -7.60 0.33
N ALA A 165 -8.50 -6.72 0.79
CA ALA A 165 -9.89 -7.09 1.04
C ALA A 165 -10.59 -7.43 -0.27
N ARG A 166 -11.50 -8.40 -0.23
CA ARG A 166 -12.37 -8.74 -1.34
C ARG A 166 -13.82 -8.43 -0.96
N THR A 167 -14.59 -7.93 -1.91
CA THR A 167 -15.99 -7.56 -1.70
C THR A 167 -16.95 -8.75 -1.81
N ASP A 168 -16.46 -9.87 -2.35
CA ASP A 168 -17.25 -11.09 -2.54
C ASP A 168 -17.26 -12.04 -1.32
N GLY A 169 -16.61 -11.66 -0.22
CA GLY A 169 -16.51 -12.47 0.99
C GLY A 169 -15.64 -13.73 0.85
N GLN A 170 -14.82 -13.83 -0.20
CA GLN A 170 -13.91 -14.95 -0.47
C GLN A 170 -12.44 -14.61 -0.30
N GLY A 171 -12.16 -13.42 0.27
CA GLY A 171 -10.80 -12.98 0.53
C GLY A 171 -10.09 -13.75 1.64
N ILE A 172 -8.80 -13.55 1.75
CA ILE A 172 -7.97 -14.18 2.80
C ILE A 172 -8.49 -13.80 4.19
N TYR A 173 -8.84 -12.52 4.39
CA TYR A 173 -9.43 -12.06 5.65
C TYR A 173 -10.71 -12.82 6.00
N ASP A 174 -11.61 -12.99 5.03
CA ASP A 174 -12.90 -13.68 5.25
C ASP A 174 -12.68 -15.14 5.62
N LYS A 175 -11.76 -15.83 4.94
CA LYS A 175 -11.38 -17.21 5.23
C LYS A 175 -10.78 -17.34 6.63
N LEU A 176 -9.88 -16.42 7.04
CA LEU A 176 -9.30 -16.41 8.38
C LEU A 176 -10.36 -16.14 9.46
N MET A 177 -11.28 -15.20 9.22
CA MET A 177 -12.37 -14.91 10.16
C MET A 177 -13.36 -16.05 10.27
N LYS A 178 -13.60 -16.81 9.20
CA LYS A 178 -14.42 -18.02 9.26
C LYS A 178 -13.78 -19.07 10.16
N ILE A 179 -12.49 -19.33 9.98
CA ILE A 179 -11.73 -20.27 10.84
C ILE A 179 -11.75 -19.78 12.29
N TYR A 180 -11.47 -18.51 12.53
CA TYR A 180 -11.47 -17.91 13.86
C TYR A 180 -12.81 -18.13 14.58
N LYS A 181 -13.94 -17.81 13.93
CA LYS A 181 -15.27 -17.95 14.49
C LYS A 181 -15.58 -19.41 14.80
N GLN A 182 -15.32 -20.32 13.86
CA GLN A 182 -15.55 -21.75 14.04
C GLN A 182 -14.76 -22.29 15.24
N ARG A 183 -13.47 -21.96 15.33
CA ARG A 183 -12.63 -22.46 16.43
C ARG A 183 -12.99 -21.85 17.78
N LYS A 184 -13.45 -20.61 17.78
CA LYS A 184 -13.98 -19.98 18.99
C LYS A 184 -15.22 -20.69 19.50
N GLU A 185 -16.19 -20.98 18.63
CA GLU A 185 -17.41 -21.71 18.96
C GLU A 185 -17.10 -23.12 19.50
N GLU A 186 -16.20 -23.86 18.85
CA GLU A 186 -15.75 -25.19 19.31
C GLU A 186 -15.10 -25.12 20.70
N ALA A 187 -14.28 -24.11 20.96
CA ALA A 187 -13.64 -23.92 22.27
C ALA A 187 -14.66 -23.55 23.36
N GLU A 188 -15.63 -22.69 23.05
CA GLU A 188 -16.72 -22.33 23.96
C GLU A 188 -17.58 -23.56 24.32
N MET A 189 -17.90 -24.41 23.36
CA MET A 189 -18.58 -25.69 23.61
C MET A 189 -17.77 -26.64 24.51
N ALA A 190 -16.43 -26.56 24.42
CA ALA A 190 -15.51 -27.30 25.28
C ALA A 190 -15.25 -26.65 26.64
N GLY A 191 -15.93 -25.55 26.97
CA GLY A 191 -15.79 -24.83 28.23
C GLY A 191 -14.59 -23.88 28.29
N GLN A 192 -13.93 -23.61 27.16
CA GLN A 192 -12.83 -22.66 27.07
C GLN A 192 -13.37 -21.28 26.70
N SER A 193 -13.52 -20.40 27.65
CA SER A 193 -13.90 -19.00 27.40
C SER A 193 -12.74 -18.21 26.80
N ASN A 194 -13.04 -17.24 25.93
CA ASN A 194 -12.08 -16.29 25.36
C ASN A 194 -10.95 -16.91 24.51
N TYR A 195 -11.19 -18.07 23.89
CA TYR A 195 -10.21 -18.68 23.01
C TYR A 195 -10.00 -17.85 21.74
N SER A 196 -8.74 -17.77 21.29
CA SER A 196 -8.36 -17.18 20.02
C SER A 196 -7.32 -18.05 19.31
N ILE A 197 -7.47 -18.25 18.01
CA ILE A 197 -6.45 -18.93 17.17
C ILE A 197 -5.14 -18.13 17.12
N PHE A 198 -5.17 -16.85 17.49
CA PHE A 198 -4.01 -15.96 17.53
C PHE A 198 -3.36 -15.89 18.93
N ASP A 199 -3.84 -16.70 19.87
CA ASP A 199 -3.30 -16.73 21.24
C ASP A 199 -1.82 -17.16 21.27
N LEU A 200 -1.07 -16.60 22.21
CA LEU A 200 0.37 -16.87 22.37
C LEU A 200 0.67 -18.32 22.74
N ASN A 201 -0.12 -18.88 23.64
CA ASN A 201 0.15 -20.19 24.23
C ASN A 201 -0.64 -21.30 23.55
N ASN A 202 -1.90 -20.99 23.21
CA ASN A 202 -2.88 -21.96 22.69
C ASN A 202 -3.39 -21.59 21.29
N GLY A 203 -2.66 -20.78 20.55
CA GLY A 203 -3.04 -20.40 19.19
C GLY A 203 -2.81 -21.53 18.20
N ARG A 204 -3.08 -21.26 16.92
CA ARG A 204 -2.94 -22.25 15.84
C ARG A 204 -2.07 -21.69 14.70
N ASP A 205 -1.30 -22.57 14.10
CA ASP A 205 -0.61 -22.24 12.86
C ASP A 205 -1.60 -22.24 11.71
N ILE A 206 -1.37 -21.41 10.71
CA ILE A 206 -2.16 -21.29 9.48
C ILE A 206 -1.32 -21.79 8.32
N THR A 207 -1.88 -22.67 7.50
CA THR A 207 -1.30 -23.12 6.23
C THR A 207 -1.96 -22.36 5.11
N ILE A 208 -1.14 -21.66 4.33
CA ILE A 208 -1.51 -20.97 3.10
C ILE A 208 -1.16 -21.92 1.96
N LYS A 209 -2.17 -22.39 1.24
CA LYS A 209 -2.00 -23.30 0.12
C LYS A 209 -2.28 -22.57 -1.18
N LEU A 210 -1.28 -22.48 -2.03
CA LEU A 210 -1.33 -21.87 -3.36
C LEU A 210 -1.48 -22.98 -4.40
N ASN A 211 -2.48 -22.88 -5.27
CA ASN A 211 -2.69 -23.84 -6.35
C ASN A 211 -2.90 -23.09 -7.67
N TYR A 212 -2.12 -23.41 -8.68
CA TYR A 212 -2.34 -22.89 -10.03
C TYR A 212 -3.54 -23.58 -10.66
N VAL A 213 -4.48 -22.79 -11.16
CA VAL A 213 -5.70 -23.25 -11.83
C VAL A 213 -5.55 -23.06 -13.35
N PRO A 214 -5.23 -24.12 -14.13
CA PRO A 214 -4.92 -23.98 -15.56
C PRO A 214 -6.06 -23.37 -16.38
N SER A 215 -7.33 -23.68 -16.03
CA SER A 215 -8.52 -23.22 -16.73
C SER A 215 -8.69 -21.70 -16.70
N THR A 216 -8.24 -21.06 -15.60
CA THR A 216 -8.35 -19.61 -15.41
C THR A 216 -7.02 -18.89 -15.54
N LYS A 217 -5.91 -19.66 -15.62
CA LYS A 217 -4.51 -19.17 -15.58
C LYS A 217 -4.23 -18.33 -14.31
N LYS A 218 -4.87 -18.67 -13.19
CA LYS A 218 -4.77 -17.95 -11.93
C LYS A 218 -4.33 -18.87 -10.81
N THR A 219 -3.78 -18.27 -9.74
CA THR A 219 -3.49 -18.98 -8.50
C THR A 219 -4.68 -18.85 -7.56
N SER A 220 -5.19 -19.98 -7.06
CA SER A 220 -6.12 -19.99 -5.93
C SER A 220 -5.36 -20.04 -4.62
N ILE A 221 -5.92 -19.44 -3.58
CA ILE A 221 -5.35 -19.42 -2.24
C ILE A 221 -6.35 -20.04 -1.28
N ASP A 222 -5.94 -21.15 -0.64
CA ASP A 222 -6.71 -21.78 0.43
C ASP A 222 -6.03 -21.56 1.77
N ILE A 223 -6.83 -21.31 2.78
CA ILE A 223 -6.38 -21.05 4.14
C ILE A 223 -6.91 -22.17 5.04
N ILE A 224 -5.99 -22.84 5.73
CA ILE A 224 -6.30 -24.01 6.56
C ILE A 224 -5.60 -23.85 7.90
N ASP A 225 -6.29 -24.07 9.01
CA ASP A 225 -5.65 -24.10 10.32
C ASP A 225 -4.99 -25.45 10.61
N SER A 226 -4.04 -25.48 11.51
CA SER A 226 -3.26 -26.68 11.84
C SER A 226 -4.05 -27.79 12.56
N GLY A 227 -5.28 -27.53 12.97
CA GLY A 227 -6.05 -28.46 13.79
C GLY A 227 -5.57 -28.58 15.24
N PHE A 228 -4.34 -28.18 15.57
CA PHE A 228 -3.73 -28.30 16.88
C PHE A 228 -3.44 -26.93 17.49
N GLN A 229 -3.65 -26.82 18.81
CA GLN A 229 -3.20 -25.68 19.60
C GLN A 229 -1.72 -25.84 19.90
N THR A 230 -0.94 -24.78 19.68
CA THR A 230 0.49 -24.77 19.96
C THR A 230 0.91 -23.41 20.50
N PRO A 231 1.96 -23.32 21.32
CA PRO A 231 2.53 -22.04 21.69
C PRO A 231 3.17 -21.35 20.47
N LEU A 232 3.34 -20.03 20.53
CA LEU A 232 4.03 -19.24 19.52
C LEU A 232 5.44 -19.77 19.27
N SER A 233 6.17 -20.05 20.35
CA SER A 233 7.46 -20.76 20.37
C SER A 233 7.56 -21.61 21.64
N ARG A 234 8.36 -22.68 21.58
CA ARG A 234 8.79 -23.40 22.79
C ARG A 234 9.87 -22.64 23.55
N ASP A 235 10.60 -21.78 22.85
CA ASP A 235 11.56 -20.84 23.41
C ASP A 235 10.83 -19.54 23.74
N VAL A 236 10.72 -19.24 25.04
CA VAL A 236 10.01 -18.06 25.56
C VAL A 236 10.73 -16.76 25.18
N ASP A 237 12.06 -16.77 25.16
CA ASP A 237 12.84 -15.58 24.81
C ASP A 237 12.66 -15.24 23.33
N LEU A 238 12.62 -16.24 22.47
CA LEU A 238 12.33 -16.07 21.05
C LEU A 238 10.91 -15.56 20.82
N ALA A 239 9.91 -16.10 21.54
CA ALA A 239 8.54 -15.59 21.48
C ALA A 239 8.46 -14.13 21.89
N ASN A 240 9.11 -13.76 22.98
CA ASN A 240 9.16 -12.38 23.48
C ASN A 240 9.84 -11.44 22.47
N LYS A 241 10.93 -11.89 21.82
CA LYS A 241 11.61 -11.14 20.76
C LYS A 241 10.68 -10.84 19.59
N TRP A 242 9.88 -11.81 19.14
CA TRP A 242 8.94 -11.60 18.04
C TRP A 242 7.78 -10.68 18.41
N ILE A 243 7.27 -10.76 19.64
CA ILE A 243 6.19 -9.89 20.12
C ILE A 243 6.66 -8.44 20.25
N SER A 244 7.88 -8.26 20.78
CA SER A 244 8.49 -6.94 20.96
C SER A 244 9.08 -6.34 19.68
N ASP A 245 9.03 -7.06 18.55
CA ASP A 245 9.48 -6.55 17.26
C ASP A 245 8.70 -5.27 16.89
N THR A 246 9.43 -4.23 16.49
CA THR A 246 8.89 -2.88 16.27
C THR A 246 8.38 -2.66 14.85
N LYS A 247 8.47 -3.66 13.97
CA LYS A 247 7.97 -3.56 12.59
C LYS A 247 6.48 -3.23 12.58
N ASN A 248 6.11 -2.24 11.79
CA ASN A 248 4.73 -1.78 11.65
C ASN A 248 4.40 -1.47 10.18
N TRP A 249 3.16 -1.07 9.91
CA TRP A 249 2.70 -0.83 8.54
C TRP A 249 3.48 0.26 7.79
N ARG A 250 4.08 1.23 8.51
CA ARG A 250 4.92 2.29 7.89
C ARG A 250 6.20 1.72 7.28
N ASP A 251 6.62 0.54 7.72
CA ASP A 251 7.72 -0.20 7.11
C ASP A 251 7.31 -0.92 5.82
N VAL A 252 6.00 -1.01 5.54
CA VAL A 252 5.43 -1.65 4.34
C VAL A 252 5.24 -0.65 3.20
N TYR A 253 4.77 0.57 3.52
CA TYR A 253 4.44 1.58 2.53
C TYR A 253 5.13 2.92 2.83
N ALA A 254 5.82 3.47 1.83
CA ALA A 254 6.31 4.83 1.89
C ALA A 254 5.16 5.83 1.68
N LEU A 255 4.93 6.70 2.66
CA LEU A 255 4.02 7.82 2.49
C LEU A 255 4.59 8.79 1.45
N LYS A 256 3.72 9.31 0.59
CA LYS A 256 4.04 10.32 -0.43
C LYS A 256 3.27 11.59 -0.15
N SER A 257 3.90 12.74 -0.46
CA SER A 257 3.22 14.03 -0.33
C SER A 257 2.09 14.18 -1.35
N TYR A 258 1.17 15.09 -1.06
CA TYR A 258 0.07 15.42 -1.95
C TYR A 258 0.55 15.79 -3.35
N GLU A 259 1.55 16.67 -3.47
CA GLU A 259 2.10 17.16 -4.74
C GLU A 259 2.69 16.02 -5.58
N TYR A 260 3.38 15.07 -4.93
CA TYR A 260 3.88 13.88 -5.62
C TYR A 260 2.75 13.04 -6.21
N LEU A 261 1.68 12.80 -5.44
CA LEU A 261 0.55 11.99 -5.87
C LEU A 261 -0.31 12.72 -6.91
N GLU A 262 -0.41 14.04 -6.83
CA GLU A 262 -1.13 14.88 -7.79
C GLU A 262 -0.49 14.78 -9.18
N LEU A 263 0.84 14.90 -9.28
CA LEU A 263 1.56 14.71 -10.54
C LEU A 263 1.31 13.32 -11.15
N ILE A 264 1.30 12.27 -10.32
CA ILE A 264 0.98 10.91 -10.77
C ILE A 264 -0.48 10.84 -11.27
N ALA A 265 -1.44 11.45 -10.56
CA ALA A 265 -2.85 11.47 -10.95
C ALA A 265 -3.08 12.17 -12.28
N GLU A 266 -2.21 13.12 -12.62
CA GLU A 266 -2.19 13.83 -13.91
C GLU A 266 -1.40 13.10 -15.01
N GLY A 267 -0.85 11.91 -14.71
CA GLY A 267 -0.04 11.13 -15.66
C GLY A 267 1.38 11.66 -15.87
N LYS A 268 1.85 12.49 -14.95
CA LYS A 268 3.18 13.14 -15.00
C LYS A 268 4.21 12.37 -14.21
N ILE A 269 5.49 12.53 -14.54
CA ILE A 269 6.61 11.94 -13.83
C ILE A 269 7.12 12.94 -12.78
N PRO A 270 6.98 12.65 -11.46
CA PRO A 270 7.42 13.57 -10.43
C PRO A 270 8.94 13.53 -10.22
N VAL A 271 9.57 14.70 -10.21
CA VAL A 271 10.98 14.91 -9.87
C VAL A 271 11.07 15.91 -8.72
N TYR A 272 11.93 15.64 -7.74
CA TYR A 272 12.12 16.56 -6.63
C TYR A 272 13.09 17.66 -7.00
N ASP A 273 12.61 18.92 -7.03
CA ASP A 273 13.45 20.10 -7.19
C ASP A 273 13.99 20.53 -5.83
N SER A 274 15.27 20.27 -5.59
CA SER A 274 15.94 20.61 -4.33
C SER A 274 16.11 22.14 -4.12
N LYS A 275 16.07 22.94 -5.18
CA LYS A 275 16.15 24.41 -5.07
C LYS A 275 14.82 25.00 -4.59
N GLN A 276 13.71 24.47 -5.10
CA GLN A 276 12.37 24.90 -4.73
C GLN A 276 11.77 24.08 -3.58
N GLN A 277 12.46 23.03 -3.14
CA GLN A 277 12.02 22.08 -2.12
C GLN A 277 10.61 21.50 -2.37
N LYS A 278 10.28 21.23 -3.64
CA LYS A 278 8.97 20.70 -4.04
C LYS A 278 9.08 19.65 -5.15
N TRP A 279 8.03 18.86 -5.29
CA TRP A 279 7.87 17.96 -6.42
C TRP A 279 7.38 18.74 -7.63
N VAL A 280 8.02 18.52 -8.79
CA VAL A 280 7.68 19.14 -10.08
C VAL A 280 7.62 18.06 -11.15
N GLU A 281 6.95 18.38 -12.26
CA GLU A 281 6.94 17.52 -13.44
C GLU A 281 8.35 17.43 -14.05
N LYS A 282 8.75 16.23 -14.48
CA LYS A 282 9.96 16.01 -15.25
C LYS A 282 9.80 16.70 -16.62
N VAL A 283 10.65 17.68 -16.90
CA VAL A 283 10.71 18.32 -18.23
C VAL A 283 11.76 17.59 -19.06
N ASP A 284 11.34 16.98 -20.18
CA ASP A 284 12.27 16.40 -21.14
C ASP A 284 13.01 17.50 -21.89
N ASN A 285 14.25 17.73 -21.52
CA ASN A 285 15.15 18.67 -22.21
C ASN A 285 15.63 18.17 -23.59
N SER A 286 14.95 17.22 -24.22
CA SER A 286 15.40 16.65 -25.50
C SER A 286 15.17 17.54 -26.73
N THR A 287 14.65 18.78 -26.56
CA THR A 287 14.39 19.71 -27.67
C THR A 287 15.26 20.97 -27.69
N TYR A 288 16.34 21.01 -26.89
CA TYR A 288 17.31 22.10 -26.97
C TYR A 288 18.68 21.62 -27.48
N SER A 289 18.74 21.31 -28.80
CA SER A 289 19.96 21.31 -29.56
C SER A 289 19.74 22.23 -30.75
N GLY A 290 20.13 23.48 -30.62
CA GLY A 290 20.07 24.42 -31.73
C GLY A 290 20.43 25.82 -31.24
N ASP A 291 21.72 26.15 -31.33
CA ASP A 291 22.24 27.51 -31.25
C ASP A 291 21.36 28.49 -32.04
N ASN A 292 20.94 29.58 -31.43
CA ASN A 292 21.26 30.92 -31.92
C ASN A 292 20.50 31.97 -31.10
N ALA A 293 21.27 32.83 -30.45
CA ALA A 293 20.77 34.09 -29.93
C ALA A 293 20.41 35.02 -31.09
N VAL A 294 19.13 35.36 -31.23
CA VAL A 294 18.72 36.64 -31.84
C VAL A 294 17.48 37.16 -31.11
N ASN A 295 17.68 38.29 -30.54
CA ASN A 295 16.72 39.21 -29.97
C ASN A 295 15.81 39.76 -31.08
N THR A 296 14.46 39.62 -30.96
CA THR A 296 13.55 40.63 -31.55
C THR A 296 12.18 40.59 -30.88
N GLN A 297 11.72 41.74 -30.49
CA GLN A 297 10.40 42.08 -29.97
C GLN A 297 9.28 41.94 -31.01
N SER A 298 8.06 41.73 -30.51
CA SER A 298 6.74 42.19 -31.00
C SER A 298 6.11 41.44 -32.18
N ASN A 299 4.99 40.77 -32.03
CA ASN A 299 3.65 41.30 -32.23
C ASN A 299 2.59 40.18 -32.18
N VAL A 300 1.56 40.49 -31.45
CA VAL A 300 0.28 39.76 -31.38
C VAL A 300 -0.39 39.81 -32.76
N THR A 301 -0.75 38.63 -33.27
CA THR A 301 -1.89 38.53 -34.20
C THR A 301 -2.58 37.18 -34.02
N THR A 302 -3.77 37.23 -33.49
CA THR A 302 -4.74 36.13 -33.36
C THR A 302 -5.24 35.75 -34.75
N THR A 303 -5.11 34.46 -35.07
CA THR A 303 -5.95 33.81 -36.08
C THR A 303 -6.36 32.43 -35.57
N PRO A 304 -7.64 32.06 -35.56
CA PRO A 304 -8.09 30.77 -35.06
C PRO A 304 -7.79 29.71 -36.12
N GLN A 305 -6.95 28.75 -35.78
CA GLN A 305 -6.76 27.58 -36.62
C GLN A 305 -7.56 26.42 -36.05
N ALA A 306 -8.36 25.86 -36.98
CA ALA A 306 -9.32 24.79 -36.76
C ALA A 306 -8.72 23.52 -36.14
N GLY A 307 -9.50 22.93 -35.24
CA GLY A 307 -9.69 21.51 -35.01
C GLY A 307 -8.44 20.60 -35.08
N ILE A 308 -7.75 20.44 -33.95
CA ILE A 308 -7.08 19.19 -33.69
C ILE A 308 -8.00 18.44 -32.71
N GLU A 309 -8.70 17.42 -33.25
CA GLU A 309 -9.39 16.45 -32.39
C GLU A 309 -8.39 15.91 -31.37
N PRO A 310 -8.73 15.88 -30.10
CA PRO A 310 -7.89 15.20 -29.10
C PRO A 310 -7.91 13.72 -29.48
N GLN A 311 -6.77 13.21 -29.91
CA GLN A 311 -6.53 11.78 -30.01
C GLN A 311 -6.81 11.19 -28.64
N PRO A 312 -7.60 10.11 -28.52
CA PRO A 312 -7.81 9.45 -27.24
C PRO A 312 -6.46 9.03 -26.70
N MET A 313 -6.15 9.45 -25.49
CA MET A 313 -4.85 9.27 -24.83
C MET A 313 -4.52 7.79 -24.55
N TYR A 314 -5.42 6.88 -24.90
CA TYR A 314 -5.26 5.43 -24.78
C TYR A 314 -5.92 4.75 -25.98
N SER A 315 -5.16 3.93 -26.73
CA SER A 315 -5.73 3.04 -27.74
C SER A 315 -6.64 2.00 -27.08
N ASP A 316 -7.65 1.49 -27.79
CA ASP A 316 -8.54 0.42 -27.32
C ASP A 316 -7.75 -0.81 -26.81
N ALA A 317 -6.62 -1.12 -27.46
CA ALA A 317 -5.69 -2.15 -27.01
C ALA A 317 -5.12 -1.88 -25.61
N TYR A 318 -4.81 -0.62 -25.28
CA TYR A 318 -4.33 -0.24 -23.97
C TYR A 318 -5.45 -0.31 -22.91
N ALA A 319 -6.66 0.05 -23.30
CA ALA A 319 -7.83 -0.08 -22.43
C ALA A 319 -8.19 -1.54 -22.13
N GLU A 320 -8.03 -2.44 -23.10
CA GLU A 320 -8.18 -3.90 -22.91
C GLU A 320 -7.05 -4.48 -22.07
N GLU A 321 -5.82 -4.02 -22.26
CA GLU A 321 -4.65 -4.44 -21.46
C GLU A 321 -4.77 -3.97 -20.01
N VAL A 322 -5.26 -2.74 -19.78
CA VAL A 322 -5.59 -2.23 -18.44
C VAL A 322 -6.73 -3.04 -17.80
N ALA A 323 -7.77 -3.41 -18.58
CA ALA A 323 -8.87 -4.23 -18.08
C ALA A 323 -8.43 -5.66 -17.79
N ALA A 324 -7.62 -6.25 -18.65
CA ALA A 324 -7.05 -7.57 -18.44
C ALA A 324 -6.08 -7.58 -17.24
N ALA A 325 -5.24 -6.55 -17.13
CA ALA A 325 -4.34 -6.36 -16.00
C ALA A 325 -5.12 -6.13 -14.70
N GLN A 326 -6.20 -5.35 -14.71
CA GLN A 326 -7.05 -5.14 -13.53
C GLN A 326 -7.91 -6.36 -13.19
N GLN A 327 -8.37 -7.13 -14.18
CA GLN A 327 -9.00 -8.42 -13.92
C GLN A 327 -8.00 -9.43 -13.37
N GLN A 328 -6.78 -9.48 -13.88
CA GLN A 328 -5.68 -10.25 -13.27
C GLN A 328 -5.36 -9.74 -11.86
N TYR A 329 -5.44 -8.44 -11.64
CA TYR A 329 -5.20 -7.79 -10.35
C TYR A 329 -6.31 -8.07 -9.34
N ASN A 330 -7.58 -8.07 -9.77
CA ASN A 330 -8.73 -8.35 -8.90
C ASN A 330 -8.91 -9.84 -8.57
N THR A 331 -8.14 -10.71 -9.18
CA THR A 331 -8.24 -12.17 -9.05
C THR A 331 -6.96 -12.84 -8.58
N GLN A 332 -5.83 -12.17 -8.65
CA GLN A 332 -4.64 -12.52 -7.90
C GLN A 332 -4.70 -11.72 -6.61
N ASP A 333 -4.89 -12.43 -5.50
CA ASP A 333 -4.61 -11.86 -4.19
C ASP A 333 -3.17 -11.35 -4.23
N ASP A 334 -3.07 -10.19 -4.41
CA ASP A 334 -2.18 -9.08 -4.42
C ASP A 334 -0.96 -9.20 -3.54
N ASP A 335 0.00 -9.95 -3.96
CA ASP A 335 1.36 -9.82 -3.50
C ASP A 335 2.24 -9.37 -4.65
N LEU A 336 1.92 -8.23 -5.29
CA LEU A 336 2.88 -7.62 -6.18
C LEU A 336 3.96 -6.92 -5.37
N PRO A 337 5.21 -7.33 -5.46
CA PRO A 337 6.30 -6.45 -5.10
C PRO A 337 6.36 -5.36 -6.17
N PHE A 338 5.92 -4.15 -5.81
CA PHE A 338 6.30 -2.84 -6.36
C PHE A 338 6.46 -2.65 -7.84
#